data_abb3b1727498360c9c4617637a410daf
#
_entry.id   abb3b1727498360c9c4617637a410daf
#
_cell.length_a   1.000
_cell.length_b   1.000
_cell.length_c   1.000
_cell.angle_alpha   90.00
_cell.angle_beta   90.00
_cell.angle_gamma   90.00
#
_symmetry.space_group_name_H-M   'P 1'
#
loop_
_entity.id
_entity.type
_entity.pdbx_description
1 polymer ?
#
loop_
_entity_poly.entity_id
_entity_poly.type
_entity_poly.pdbx_seq_one_letter_code
_entity_poly.pdbx_strand_id
1 'polypeptide(L)'
;MATLSDRLHRAQQDFNAVITVIPFDEHAVDESPTLMGQPVAFKDIVDVACVATTCGTKVKVGRAPVKDAPVVQRLTAKGALPVAKANLQEFSYGILGDASAYGRVINPRDPEICGGGSSSGSAALVACGALQLTVGSDSAGSVRVPAACQGVLGFKPTFGLIPVEGVFPFAPSFDCIGFFASSIDLIEQAFIATADEEPAAAQDVSALDVTALKARGERFADLLAVLEHSDFKLTEGVDLEDTIAATAELYEPMRLKEVYDVHRPLLDQRERYQDVILQRVLGGENISQEDYDAAAQGVKELREKALALLGDAPCLLYTSP
;
A
#
# COMPACT_ATOMS: atom_id res chain seq x y z
N MET A 1 1.17 12.66 -29.06
CA MET A 1 0.84 12.37 -27.66
C MET A 1 1.98 12.90 -26.79
N ALA A 2 1.73 13.23 -25.50
CA ALA A 2 2.81 13.63 -24.58
C ALA A 2 3.72 12.44 -24.32
N THR A 3 5.03 12.67 -24.21
CA THR A 3 6.00 11.60 -23.85
C THR A 3 5.76 11.14 -22.40
N LEU A 4 6.33 10.01 -22.01
CA LEU A 4 6.26 9.56 -20.60
C LEU A 4 6.95 10.56 -19.69
N SER A 5 8.11 11.10 -20.09
CA SER A 5 8.80 12.16 -19.36
C SER A 5 7.93 13.39 -19.15
N ASP A 6 7.15 13.81 -20.15
CA ASP A 6 6.22 14.94 -20.01
C ASP A 6 5.09 14.63 -19.01
N ARG A 7 4.59 13.40 -19.00
CA ARG A 7 3.52 12.97 -18.06
C ARG A 7 4.02 12.92 -16.63
N LEU A 8 5.21 12.34 -16.41
CA LEU A 8 5.83 12.29 -15.07
C LEU A 8 6.12 13.71 -14.54
N HIS A 9 6.61 14.59 -15.41
CA HIS A 9 6.87 15.97 -15.03
C HIS A 9 5.58 16.72 -14.63
N ARG A 10 4.50 16.56 -15.40
CA ARG A 10 3.18 17.11 -15.04
C ARG A 10 2.65 16.50 -13.75
N ALA A 11 2.76 15.18 -13.56
CA ALA A 11 2.33 14.53 -12.33
C ALA A 11 3.08 15.05 -11.09
N GLN A 12 4.35 15.44 -11.27
CA GLN A 12 5.11 16.10 -10.21
C GLN A 12 4.63 17.54 -9.98
N GLN A 13 4.46 18.34 -11.05
CA GLN A 13 4.09 19.75 -10.92
C GLN A 13 2.68 19.96 -10.39
N ASP A 14 1.71 19.21 -10.93
CA ASP A 14 0.29 19.42 -10.66
C ASP A 14 -0.17 18.70 -9.39
N PHE A 15 0.41 17.52 -9.10
CA PHE A 15 -0.06 16.64 -8.03
C PHE A 15 1.00 16.31 -6.98
N ASN A 16 2.25 16.72 -7.18
CA ASN A 16 3.39 16.40 -6.32
C ASN A 16 3.54 14.89 -6.08
N ALA A 17 3.24 14.08 -7.11
CA ALA A 17 3.18 12.63 -7.03
C ALA A 17 4.55 11.93 -7.12
N VAL A 18 5.60 12.63 -7.60
CA VAL A 18 6.94 12.09 -7.87
C VAL A 18 7.97 12.78 -6.99
N ILE A 19 8.88 12.01 -6.38
CA ILE A 19 10.08 12.55 -5.69
C ILE A 19 11.28 12.55 -6.64
N THR A 20 11.50 11.44 -7.34
CA THR A 20 12.65 11.28 -8.24
C THR A 20 12.21 10.60 -9.52
N VAL A 21 12.56 11.17 -10.66
CA VAL A 21 12.47 10.49 -11.95
C VAL A 21 13.74 9.66 -12.14
N ILE A 22 13.59 8.39 -12.42
CA ILE A 22 14.69 7.46 -12.73
C ILE A 22 14.95 7.56 -14.23
N PRO A 23 16.20 7.68 -14.70
CA PRO A 23 16.50 7.68 -16.12
C PRO A 23 16.03 6.38 -16.80
N PHE A 24 15.32 6.50 -17.92
CA PHE A 24 14.83 5.37 -18.72
C PHE A 24 14.92 5.71 -20.23
N ASP A 25 14.82 4.69 -21.08
CA ASP A 25 14.74 4.86 -22.51
C ASP A 25 13.26 4.98 -22.95
N GLU A 26 12.87 6.13 -23.45
CA GLU A 26 11.50 6.38 -23.98
C GLU A 26 11.12 5.39 -25.10
N HIS A 27 12.09 4.89 -25.88
CA HIS A 27 11.83 3.92 -26.96
C HIS A 27 11.56 2.51 -26.46
N ALA A 28 11.92 2.22 -25.21
CA ALA A 28 11.63 0.94 -24.56
C ALA A 28 10.25 0.90 -23.90
N VAL A 29 9.56 2.05 -23.83
CA VAL A 29 8.24 2.14 -23.22
C VAL A 29 7.19 1.50 -24.12
N ASP A 30 6.49 0.51 -23.56
CA ASP A 30 5.31 -0.11 -24.16
C ASP A 30 4.19 -0.09 -23.09
N GLU A 31 3.09 0.56 -23.40
CA GLU A 31 1.92 0.67 -22.53
C GLU A 31 0.79 -0.30 -22.92
N SER A 32 1.12 -1.33 -23.69
CA SER A 32 0.21 -2.48 -23.82
C SER A 32 -0.01 -3.12 -22.43
N PRO A 33 -1.14 -3.80 -22.20
CA PRO A 33 -1.49 -4.31 -20.88
C PRO A 33 -0.65 -5.55 -20.48
N THR A 34 0.68 -5.43 -20.59
CA THR A 34 1.67 -6.45 -20.22
C THR A 34 2.81 -5.82 -19.44
N LEU A 35 3.62 -6.61 -18.75
CA LEU A 35 4.79 -6.08 -18.03
C LEU A 35 5.95 -5.71 -18.95
N MET A 36 5.98 -6.22 -20.18
CA MET A 36 7.05 -5.92 -21.14
C MET A 36 6.98 -4.46 -21.58
N GLY A 37 8.02 -3.69 -21.27
CA GLY A 37 8.09 -2.25 -21.56
C GLY A 37 7.20 -1.38 -20.65
N GLN A 38 6.46 -1.96 -19.71
CA GLN A 38 5.56 -1.25 -18.83
C GLN A 38 6.32 -0.32 -17.87
N PRO A 39 6.10 1.01 -17.91
CA PRO A 39 6.71 1.92 -16.97
C PRO A 39 6.08 1.78 -15.57
N VAL A 40 6.92 1.63 -14.55
CA VAL A 40 6.51 1.43 -13.16
C VAL A 40 7.17 2.43 -12.23
N ALA A 41 6.39 3.09 -11.37
CA ALA A 41 6.91 3.84 -10.25
C ALA A 41 6.82 3.04 -8.96
N PHE A 42 7.81 3.25 -8.10
CA PHE A 42 7.90 2.60 -6.79
C PHE A 42 7.75 3.62 -5.68
N LYS A 43 6.91 3.36 -4.69
CA LYS A 43 6.84 4.15 -3.47
C LYS A 43 8.24 4.36 -2.91
N ASP A 44 8.57 5.57 -2.48
CA ASP A 44 9.95 5.93 -2.14
C ASP A 44 10.44 5.40 -0.78
N ILE A 45 10.00 4.20 -0.45
CA ILE A 45 10.57 3.31 0.57
C ILE A 45 11.15 2.05 -0.06
N VAL A 46 10.92 1.80 -1.35
CA VAL A 46 11.38 0.62 -2.08
C VAL A 46 12.73 0.94 -2.72
N ASP A 47 13.72 0.14 -2.45
CA ASP A 47 15.07 0.31 -2.98
C ASP A 47 15.13 0.01 -4.47
N VAL A 48 15.62 1.00 -5.23
CA VAL A 48 16.03 0.87 -6.62
C VAL A 48 17.52 1.17 -6.69
N ALA A 49 18.30 0.30 -7.27
CA ALA A 49 19.76 0.40 -7.30
C ALA A 49 20.24 1.77 -7.82
N CYS A 50 21.20 2.36 -7.13
CA CYS A 50 21.79 3.67 -7.43
C CYS A 50 20.82 4.87 -7.32
N VAL A 51 19.58 4.67 -6.86
CA VAL A 51 18.59 5.73 -6.63
C VAL A 51 18.36 5.89 -5.13
N ALA A 52 18.41 7.12 -4.62
CA ALA A 52 18.18 7.36 -3.20
C ALA A 52 16.78 6.94 -2.77
N THR A 53 16.67 6.22 -1.64
CA THR A 53 15.42 5.97 -0.94
C THR A 53 15.30 7.01 0.17
N THR A 54 14.35 7.95 0.03
CA THR A 54 14.22 9.09 0.95
C THR A 54 13.16 8.90 2.02
N CYS A 55 12.24 7.95 1.85
CA CYS A 55 11.10 7.72 2.74
C CYS A 55 10.20 8.97 2.94
N GLY A 56 10.21 9.91 1.99
CA GLY A 56 9.45 11.17 2.11
C GLY A 56 9.94 12.11 3.21
N THR A 57 11.18 11.95 3.68
CA THR A 57 11.76 12.65 4.84
C THR A 57 13.04 13.41 4.50
N LYS A 58 13.46 14.31 5.40
CA LYS A 58 14.80 14.93 5.42
C LYS A 58 15.79 14.17 6.30
N VAL A 59 15.36 13.16 7.03
CA VAL A 59 16.23 12.28 7.80
C VAL A 59 17.12 11.48 6.84
N LYS A 60 18.38 11.33 7.16
CA LYS A 60 19.29 10.51 6.36
C LYS A 60 19.13 9.04 6.74
N VAL A 61 18.40 8.29 5.94
CA VAL A 61 18.10 6.87 6.17
C VAL A 61 19.17 5.91 5.63
N GLY A 62 20.23 6.43 5.03
CA GLY A 62 21.32 5.63 4.51
C GLY A 62 21.92 6.21 3.22
N ARG A 63 22.73 5.39 2.55
CA ARG A 63 23.24 5.67 1.20
C ARG A 63 22.25 5.13 0.16
N ALA A 64 22.38 5.60 -1.10
CA ALA A 64 21.66 4.99 -2.20
C ALA A 64 21.94 3.46 -2.24
N PRO A 65 20.92 2.62 -2.39
CA PRO A 65 21.06 1.17 -2.39
C PRO A 65 21.96 0.72 -3.54
N VAL A 66 22.71 -0.37 -3.33
CA VAL A 66 23.58 -0.94 -4.36
C VAL A 66 22.91 -2.01 -5.20
N LYS A 67 21.72 -2.46 -4.75
CA LYS A 67 20.90 -3.46 -5.45
C LYS A 67 19.41 -3.09 -5.34
N ASP A 68 18.64 -3.56 -6.30
CA ASP A 68 17.19 -3.46 -6.28
C ASP A 68 16.57 -4.33 -5.19
N ALA A 69 15.44 -3.90 -4.63
CA ALA A 69 14.56 -4.76 -3.85
C ALA A 69 14.02 -5.92 -4.73
N PRO A 70 13.71 -7.10 -4.15
CA PRO A 70 13.20 -8.25 -4.91
C PRO A 70 11.99 -7.92 -5.79
N VAL A 71 11.07 -7.10 -5.32
CA VAL A 71 9.91 -6.66 -6.11
C VAL A 71 10.33 -5.91 -7.38
N VAL A 72 11.35 -5.07 -7.31
CA VAL A 72 11.91 -4.34 -8.47
C VAL A 72 12.58 -5.32 -9.42
N GLN A 73 13.47 -6.20 -8.90
CA GLN A 73 14.18 -7.21 -9.69
C GLN A 73 13.22 -8.10 -10.46
N ARG A 74 12.18 -8.59 -9.81
CA ARG A 74 11.21 -9.51 -10.39
C ARG A 74 10.36 -8.86 -11.48
N LEU A 75 9.88 -7.63 -11.26
CA LEU A 75 9.17 -6.87 -12.28
C LEU A 75 10.07 -6.56 -13.49
N THR A 76 11.30 -6.11 -13.23
CA THR A 76 12.28 -5.83 -14.29
C THR A 76 12.65 -7.08 -15.07
N ALA A 77 12.75 -8.25 -14.42
CA ALA A 77 12.99 -9.52 -15.08
C ALA A 77 11.85 -9.93 -16.05
N LYS A 78 10.64 -9.36 -15.84
CA LYS A 78 9.49 -9.50 -16.76
C LYS A 78 9.40 -8.37 -17.79
N GLY A 79 10.40 -7.49 -17.84
CA GLY A 79 10.51 -6.40 -18.79
C GLY A 79 9.93 -5.07 -18.35
N ALA A 80 9.44 -4.94 -17.12
CA ALA A 80 8.98 -3.66 -16.59
C ALA A 80 10.14 -2.67 -16.43
N LEU A 81 9.85 -1.39 -16.62
CA LEU A 81 10.83 -0.30 -16.58
C LEU A 81 10.64 0.54 -15.31
N PRO A 82 11.59 0.54 -14.37
CA PRO A 82 11.59 1.48 -13.26
C PRO A 82 11.77 2.91 -13.76
N VAL A 83 10.77 3.79 -13.57
CA VAL A 83 10.80 5.16 -14.12
C VAL A 83 10.71 6.26 -13.09
N ALA A 84 10.23 5.97 -11.86
CA ALA A 84 10.13 6.99 -10.83
C ALA A 84 10.08 6.41 -9.41
N LYS A 85 10.45 7.26 -8.43
CA LYS A 85 10.15 7.09 -7.01
C LYS A 85 8.96 7.98 -6.68
N ALA A 86 7.87 7.36 -6.22
CA ALA A 86 6.61 8.02 -5.93
C ALA A 86 6.61 8.65 -4.53
N ASN A 87 6.02 9.84 -4.40
CA ASN A 87 5.86 10.54 -3.13
C ASN A 87 4.91 9.79 -2.18
N LEU A 88 5.07 10.02 -0.90
CA LEU A 88 4.39 9.27 0.16
C LEU A 88 4.27 10.10 1.44
N GLN A 89 3.43 9.65 2.35
CA GLN A 89 3.46 10.09 3.74
C GLN A 89 4.82 9.74 4.36
N GLU A 90 5.46 10.68 5.05
CA GLU A 90 6.78 10.51 5.65
C GLU A 90 6.86 9.20 6.45
N PHE A 91 7.87 8.37 6.13
CA PHE A 91 8.08 7.04 6.71
C PHE A 91 6.87 6.10 6.65
N SER A 92 5.97 6.28 5.70
CA SER A 92 4.70 5.53 5.62
C SER A 92 3.77 5.72 6.84
N TYR A 93 4.00 6.73 7.69
CA TYR A 93 3.32 6.87 8.96
C TYR A 93 2.11 7.80 8.89
N GLY A 94 1.04 7.34 8.31
CA GLY A 94 -0.26 8.03 8.24
C GLY A 94 -1.05 7.69 6.98
N ILE A 95 -2.34 8.00 7.01
CA ILE A 95 -3.30 7.60 5.98
C ILE A 95 -3.87 8.78 5.18
N LEU A 96 -3.44 10.02 5.44
CA LEU A 96 -3.99 11.21 4.77
C LEU A 96 -3.18 11.61 3.53
N GLY A 97 -1.89 11.30 3.46
CA GLY A 97 -1.01 11.72 2.36
C GLY A 97 -0.60 13.20 2.44
N ASP A 98 -0.70 13.81 3.62
CA ASP A 98 -0.52 15.24 3.86
C ASP A 98 0.86 15.62 4.43
N ALA A 99 1.57 14.68 5.02
CA ALA A 99 2.88 14.90 5.63
C ALA A 99 4.00 14.20 4.83
N SER A 100 4.70 14.98 4.01
CA SER A 100 5.92 14.60 3.31
C SER A 100 6.89 15.77 3.33
N ALA A 101 8.18 15.52 3.48
CA ALA A 101 9.20 16.57 3.37
C ALA A 101 9.27 17.20 1.95
N TYR A 102 8.66 16.54 0.99
CA TYR A 102 8.52 17.00 -0.40
C TYR A 102 7.17 17.69 -0.68
N GLY A 103 6.35 17.88 0.35
CA GLY A 103 5.02 18.45 0.26
C GLY A 103 3.92 17.38 0.09
N ARG A 104 2.67 17.79 0.40
CA ARG A 104 1.51 16.89 0.30
C ARG A 104 1.28 16.46 -1.15
N VAL A 105 0.77 15.26 -1.35
CA VAL A 105 0.26 14.80 -2.64
C VAL A 105 -1.17 15.32 -2.82
N ILE A 106 -1.43 15.93 -3.97
CA ILE A 106 -2.75 16.44 -4.35
C ILE A 106 -3.52 15.32 -5.02
N ASN A 107 -4.78 15.14 -4.62
CA ASN A 107 -5.67 14.17 -5.24
C ASN A 107 -6.07 14.62 -6.66
N PRO A 108 -5.73 13.85 -7.72
CA PRO A 108 -6.08 14.24 -9.08
C PRO A 108 -7.58 14.26 -9.40
N ARG A 109 -8.40 13.59 -8.58
CA ARG A 109 -9.85 13.56 -8.73
C ARG A 109 -10.52 14.81 -8.17
N ASP A 110 -10.03 15.26 -7.01
CA ASP A 110 -10.52 16.44 -6.34
C ASP A 110 -9.43 16.97 -5.39
N PRO A 111 -8.85 18.15 -5.66
CA PRO A 111 -7.77 18.72 -4.85
C PRO A 111 -8.20 19.09 -3.43
N GLU A 112 -9.49 19.23 -3.16
CA GLU A 112 -10.03 19.53 -1.83
C GLU A 112 -10.16 18.28 -0.94
N ILE A 113 -10.15 17.08 -1.54
CA ILE A 113 -10.22 15.81 -0.83
C ILE A 113 -8.79 15.29 -0.59
N CYS A 114 -8.55 14.68 0.56
CA CYS A 114 -7.26 14.06 0.82
C CYS A 114 -6.97 12.94 -0.20
N GLY A 115 -5.71 12.83 -0.62
CA GLY A 115 -5.28 11.79 -1.56
C GLY A 115 -5.24 10.38 -0.94
N GLY A 116 -5.43 10.30 0.38
CA GLY A 116 -5.15 9.06 1.10
C GLY A 116 -3.65 8.75 1.15
N GLY A 117 -3.28 7.88 2.06
CA GLY A 117 -1.88 7.51 2.30
C GLY A 117 -1.75 6.08 2.88
N SER A 118 -0.54 5.72 3.07
CA SER A 118 0.73 6.41 2.91
C SER A 118 1.29 6.39 1.48
N SER A 119 0.80 5.56 0.55
CA SER A 119 1.25 5.44 -0.84
C SER A 119 0.52 6.43 -1.76
N SER A 120 0.40 7.68 -1.32
CA SER A 120 -0.41 8.73 -1.98
C SER A 120 0.06 9.03 -3.41
N GLY A 121 1.37 9.16 -3.64
CA GLY A 121 1.92 9.44 -4.96
C GLY A 121 1.79 8.27 -5.92
N SER A 122 1.91 7.03 -5.42
CA SER A 122 1.68 5.83 -6.24
C SER A 122 0.25 5.79 -6.80
N ALA A 123 -0.76 6.06 -5.94
CA ALA A 123 -2.14 6.15 -6.38
C ALA A 123 -2.37 7.34 -7.35
N ALA A 124 -1.78 8.51 -7.05
CA ALA A 124 -1.94 9.72 -7.88
C ALA A 124 -1.38 9.55 -9.29
N LEU A 125 -0.27 8.85 -9.46
CA LEU A 125 0.31 8.55 -10.76
C LEU A 125 -0.62 7.73 -11.65
N VAL A 126 -1.37 6.80 -11.06
CA VAL A 126 -2.39 6.03 -11.80
C VAL A 126 -3.65 6.88 -12.01
N ALA A 127 -4.12 7.58 -10.98
CA ALA A 127 -5.34 8.39 -11.05
C ALA A 127 -5.28 9.52 -12.09
N CYS A 128 -4.12 10.14 -12.28
CA CYS A 128 -3.93 11.18 -13.30
C CYS A 128 -3.57 10.61 -14.69
N GLY A 129 -3.47 9.30 -14.84
CA GLY A 129 -3.12 8.62 -16.09
C GLY A 129 -1.65 8.79 -16.51
N ALA A 130 -0.76 9.19 -15.61
CA ALA A 130 0.66 9.29 -15.90
C ALA A 130 1.29 7.89 -16.07
N LEU A 131 0.86 6.92 -15.27
CA LEU A 131 1.28 5.53 -15.32
C LEU A 131 0.07 4.59 -15.23
N GLN A 132 0.24 3.36 -15.73
CA GLN A 132 -0.78 2.32 -15.62
C GLN A 132 -0.54 1.37 -14.44
N LEU A 133 0.69 1.29 -13.93
CA LEU A 133 1.08 0.40 -12.83
C LEU A 133 2.05 1.12 -11.89
N THR A 134 1.81 1.02 -10.59
CA THR A 134 2.73 1.49 -9.55
C THR A 134 2.78 0.52 -8.36
N VAL A 135 3.90 0.54 -7.64
CA VAL A 135 4.12 -0.27 -6.43
C VAL A 135 4.00 0.62 -5.19
N GLY A 136 3.24 0.13 -4.22
CA GLY A 136 3.11 0.72 -2.90
C GLY A 136 3.38 -0.29 -1.78
N SER A 137 3.07 0.10 -0.55
CA SER A 137 3.07 -0.78 0.62
C SER A 137 1.82 -0.56 1.45
N ASP A 138 1.40 -1.60 2.17
CA ASP A 138 0.19 -1.59 3.00
C ASP A 138 0.45 -2.36 4.31
N SER A 139 0.50 -1.63 5.43
CA SER A 139 0.62 -2.22 6.77
C SER A 139 -0.70 -2.11 7.55
N ALA A 140 -1.55 -1.12 7.18
CA ALA A 140 -2.84 -0.88 7.81
C ALA A 140 -3.84 -0.18 6.86
N GLY A 141 -3.68 -0.35 5.55
CA GLY A 141 -4.56 0.27 4.54
C GLY A 141 -3.83 1.15 3.53
N SER A 142 -2.48 1.26 3.60
CA SER A 142 -1.72 2.25 2.82
C SER A 142 -1.63 1.99 1.30
N VAL A 143 -2.25 0.95 0.79
CA VAL A 143 -2.60 0.77 -0.64
C VAL A 143 -4.10 0.97 -0.82
N ARG A 144 -4.91 0.31 -0.02
CA ARG A 144 -6.39 0.30 -0.15
C ARG A 144 -7.01 1.67 0.08
N VAL A 145 -6.54 2.42 1.09
CA VAL A 145 -7.05 3.77 1.40
C VAL A 145 -6.79 4.76 0.25
N PRO A 146 -5.54 4.98 -0.21
CA PRO A 146 -5.32 5.90 -1.32
C PRO A 146 -5.95 5.44 -2.63
N ALA A 147 -6.09 4.13 -2.88
CA ALA A 147 -6.83 3.63 -4.02
C ALA A 147 -8.31 4.06 -3.99
N ALA A 148 -8.96 3.91 -2.83
CA ALA A 148 -10.35 4.33 -2.63
C ALA A 148 -10.50 5.86 -2.75
N CYS A 149 -9.60 6.65 -2.13
CA CYS A 149 -9.65 8.11 -2.19
C CYS A 149 -9.46 8.66 -3.60
N GLN A 150 -8.67 7.99 -4.43
CA GLN A 150 -8.31 8.48 -5.76
C GLN A 150 -9.00 7.72 -6.90
N GLY A 151 -9.87 6.74 -6.58
CA GLY A 151 -10.70 6.02 -7.54
C GLY A 151 -9.88 5.17 -8.53
N VAL A 152 -8.89 4.46 -8.03
CA VAL A 152 -8.06 3.52 -8.80
C VAL A 152 -8.12 2.12 -8.18
N LEU A 153 -7.69 1.10 -8.93
CA LEU A 153 -7.56 -0.24 -8.39
C LEU A 153 -6.36 -0.31 -7.43
N GLY A 154 -6.57 -0.87 -6.24
CA GLY A 154 -5.54 -1.10 -5.25
C GLY A 154 -5.60 -2.54 -4.74
N PHE A 155 -4.49 -3.25 -4.81
CA PHE A 155 -4.39 -4.65 -4.42
C PHE A 155 -3.32 -4.86 -3.35
N LYS A 156 -3.73 -5.41 -2.21
CA LYS A 156 -2.85 -5.91 -1.15
C LYS A 156 -2.95 -7.43 -1.11
N PRO A 157 -1.89 -8.17 -1.47
CA PRO A 157 -1.88 -9.62 -1.38
C PRO A 157 -1.91 -10.10 0.08
N THR A 158 -2.03 -11.39 0.27
CA THR A 158 -1.85 -12.03 1.58
C THR A 158 -0.45 -11.70 2.12
N PHE A 159 -0.38 -11.42 3.43
CA PHE A 159 0.87 -11.11 4.12
C PHE A 159 1.90 -12.23 3.88
N GLY A 160 3.14 -11.83 3.56
CA GLY A 160 4.27 -12.73 3.37
C GLY A 160 4.41 -13.33 1.96
N LEU A 161 3.45 -13.13 1.02
CA LEU A 161 3.56 -13.67 -0.34
C LEU A 161 4.57 -12.92 -1.22
N ILE A 162 4.79 -11.64 -0.95
CA ILE A 162 5.79 -10.84 -1.68
C ILE A 162 6.88 -10.43 -0.68
N PRO A 163 8.16 -10.70 -0.98
CA PRO A 163 9.27 -10.33 -0.11
C PRO A 163 9.36 -8.82 0.10
N VAL A 164 9.66 -8.41 1.33
CA VAL A 164 9.81 -7.00 1.72
C VAL A 164 11.28 -6.57 1.93
N GLU A 165 12.25 -7.41 1.57
CA GLU A 165 13.65 -7.02 1.58
C GLU A 165 13.89 -5.82 0.67
N GLY A 166 14.75 -4.89 1.12
CA GLY A 166 15.00 -3.64 0.38
C GLY A 166 13.81 -2.69 0.39
N VAL A 167 12.87 -2.87 1.32
CA VAL A 167 11.81 -1.91 1.61
C VAL A 167 12.05 -1.34 2.99
N PHE A 168 12.11 0.00 3.13
CA PHE A 168 12.24 0.61 4.45
C PHE A 168 11.02 0.22 5.30
N PRO A 169 11.22 -0.43 6.45
CA PRO A 169 10.12 -0.98 7.22
C PRO A 169 9.32 0.11 7.94
N PHE A 170 8.01 -0.10 8.03
CA PHE A 170 7.13 0.64 8.91
C PHE A 170 6.86 -0.16 10.20
N ALA A 171 6.20 -1.31 10.04
CA ALA A 171 5.95 -2.27 11.12
C ALA A 171 6.09 -3.69 10.53
N PRO A 172 7.25 -4.33 10.70
CA PRO A 172 7.62 -5.58 10.00
C PRO A 172 6.60 -6.71 10.11
N SER A 173 5.88 -6.80 11.22
CA SER A 173 4.82 -7.81 11.41
C SER A 173 3.58 -7.59 10.55
N PHE A 174 3.48 -6.44 9.87
CA PHE A 174 2.30 -6.05 9.10
C PHE A 174 2.61 -5.58 7.68
N ASP A 175 3.88 -5.30 7.36
CA ASP A 175 4.28 -4.71 6.09
C ASP A 175 4.04 -5.65 4.92
N CYS A 176 3.30 -5.18 3.93
CA CYS A 176 3.06 -5.86 2.66
C CYS A 176 3.40 -4.95 1.49
N ILE A 177 3.92 -5.51 0.42
CA ILE A 177 3.94 -4.86 -0.89
C ILE A 177 2.54 -4.98 -1.51
N GLY A 178 2.12 -3.95 -2.24
CA GLY A 178 0.90 -3.96 -3.02
C GLY A 178 1.00 -3.09 -4.25
N PHE A 179 -0.04 -3.12 -5.08
CA PHE A 179 -0.05 -2.52 -6.40
C PHE A 179 -1.22 -1.58 -6.58
N PHE A 180 -1.01 -0.55 -7.40
CA PHE A 180 -2.07 0.26 -7.99
C PHE A 180 -2.01 0.09 -9.50
N ALA A 181 -3.16 -0.08 -10.13
CA ALA A 181 -3.17 -0.17 -11.59
C ALA A 181 -4.46 0.37 -12.21
N SER A 182 -4.39 0.59 -13.52
CA SER A 182 -5.54 0.97 -14.36
C SER A 182 -6.39 -0.23 -14.77
N SER A 183 -5.86 -1.46 -14.65
CA SER A 183 -6.57 -2.70 -14.98
C SER A 183 -6.24 -3.83 -13.99
N ILE A 184 -7.17 -4.78 -13.87
CA ILE A 184 -6.98 -6.00 -13.07
C ILE A 184 -5.88 -6.87 -13.67
N ASP A 185 -5.80 -6.97 -14.99
CA ASP A 185 -4.80 -7.78 -15.69
C ASP A 185 -3.36 -7.36 -15.35
N LEU A 186 -3.11 -6.06 -15.22
CA LEU A 186 -1.80 -5.56 -14.79
C LEU A 186 -1.49 -5.89 -13.32
N ILE A 187 -2.50 -5.83 -12.45
CA ILE A 187 -2.35 -6.26 -11.05
C ILE A 187 -2.00 -7.74 -10.99
N GLU A 188 -2.74 -8.59 -11.71
CA GLU A 188 -2.52 -10.02 -11.73
C GLU A 188 -1.11 -10.37 -12.21
N GLN A 189 -0.69 -9.78 -13.35
CA GLN A 189 0.66 -10.00 -13.89
C GLN A 189 1.75 -9.54 -12.90
N ALA A 190 1.58 -8.37 -12.27
CA ALA A 190 2.53 -7.86 -11.29
C ALA A 190 2.60 -8.76 -10.05
N PHE A 191 1.45 -9.25 -9.57
CA PHE A 191 1.39 -10.17 -8.45
C PHE A 191 2.06 -11.51 -8.77
N ILE A 192 1.70 -12.17 -9.88
CA ILE A 192 2.30 -13.43 -10.33
C ILE A 192 3.81 -13.28 -10.52
N ALA A 193 4.27 -12.15 -11.06
CA ALA A 193 5.68 -11.90 -11.26
C ALA A 193 6.48 -11.77 -9.96
N THR A 194 5.83 -11.34 -8.88
CA THR A 194 6.52 -10.91 -7.64
C THR A 194 6.29 -11.82 -6.44
N ALA A 195 5.28 -12.67 -6.46
CA ALA A 195 5.01 -13.63 -5.39
C ALA A 195 6.09 -14.72 -5.29
N ASP A 196 6.35 -15.18 -4.05
CA ASP A 196 7.29 -16.30 -3.79
C ASP A 196 6.73 -17.65 -4.22
N GLU A 197 5.42 -17.80 -4.17
CA GLU A 197 4.70 -19.01 -4.53
C GLU A 197 3.75 -18.71 -5.68
N GLU A 198 3.54 -19.69 -6.55
CA GLU A 198 2.47 -19.57 -7.56
C GLU A 198 1.13 -19.36 -6.84
N PRO A 199 0.36 -18.33 -7.23
CA PRO A 199 -0.97 -18.13 -6.67
C PRO A 199 -1.77 -19.41 -6.83
N ALA A 200 -2.52 -19.78 -5.79
CA ALA A 200 -3.49 -20.87 -5.91
C ALA A 200 -4.38 -20.62 -7.12
N ALA A 201 -4.74 -21.70 -7.83
CA ALA A 201 -5.66 -21.59 -8.96
C ALA A 201 -6.89 -20.78 -8.56
N ALA A 202 -7.29 -19.84 -9.41
CA ALA A 202 -8.46 -19.01 -9.17
C ALA A 202 -9.65 -19.92 -8.83
N GLN A 203 -10.22 -19.71 -7.65
CA GLN A 203 -11.48 -20.35 -7.29
C GLN A 203 -12.62 -19.52 -7.88
N ASP A 204 -13.62 -20.20 -8.39
CA ASP A 204 -14.83 -19.56 -8.89
C ASP A 204 -15.59 -18.96 -7.70
N VAL A 205 -15.48 -17.65 -7.49
CA VAL A 205 -16.20 -16.95 -6.44
C VAL A 205 -17.63 -16.75 -6.91
N SER A 206 -18.51 -17.67 -6.54
CA SER A 206 -19.94 -17.61 -6.89
C SER A 206 -20.81 -16.93 -5.82
N ALA A 207 -20.27 -16.69 -4.63
CA ALA A 207 -20.99 -16.08 -3.52
C ALA A 207 -20.13 -15.03 -2.79
N LEU A 208 -20.79 -13.97 -2.33
CA LEU A 208 -20.21 -12.89 -1.51
C LEU A 208 -20.98 -12.79 -0.19
N ASP A 209 -20.27 -12.83 0.93
CA ASP A 209 -20.88 -12.48 2.22
C ASP A 209 -20.91 -10.96 2.38
N VAL A 210 -22.08 -10.39 2.58
CA VAL A 210 -22.34 -8.96 2.66
C VAL A 210 -22.79 -8.50 4.06
N THR A 211 -22.62 -9.34 5.07
CA THR A 211 -23.04 -9.05 6.45
C THR A 211 -22.47 -7.72 6.92
N ALA A 212 -21.17 -7.49 6.73
CA ALA A 212 -20.51 -6.27 7.15
C ALA A 212 -20.98 -5.03 6.37
N LEU A 213 -21.36 -5.15 5.10
CA LEU A 213 -21.94 -4.04 4.33
C LEU A 213 -23.32 -3.67 4.84
N LYS A 214 -24.17 -4.67 5.09
CA LYS A 214 -25.53 -4.46 5.60
C LYS A 214 -25.54 -3.87 7.00
N ALA A 215 -24.62 -4.29 7.87
CA ALA A 215 -24.47 -3.73 9.21
C ALA A 215 -24.17 -2.22 9.21
N ARG A 216 -23.59 -1.68 8.12
CA ARG A 216 -23.25 -0.27 7.96
C ARG A 216 -24.35 0.59 7.33
N GLY A 217 -25.52 0.02 7.06
CA GLY A 217 -26.75 0.69 6.70
C GLY A 217 -26.68 1.46 5.36
N GLU A 218 -27.38 2.61 5.31
CA GLU A 218 -27.56 3.40 4.08
C GLU A 218 -26.26 3.85 3.40
N ARG A 219 -25.16 3.91 4.13
CA ARG A 219 -23.85 4.35 3.61
C ARG A 219 -23.37 3.53 2.39
N PHE A 220 -23.78 2.27 2.29
CA PHE A 220 -23.40 1.36 1.22
C PHE A 220 -24.59 0.84 0.40
N ALA A 221 -25.73 1.51 0.49
CA ALA A 221 -26.96 1.12 -0.23
C ALA A 221 -26.74 1.02 -1.75
N ASP A 222 -26.03 2.00 -2.33
CA ASP A 222 -25.72 1.99 -3.77
C ASP A 222 -24.85 0.80 -4.18
N LEU A 223 -23.84 0.47 -3.35
CA LEU A 223 -22.98 -0.70 -3.60
C LEU A 223 -23.78 -2.00 -3.49
N LEU A 224 -24.62 -2.13 -2.46
CA LEU A 224 -25.50 -3.29 -2.30
C LEU A 224 -26.45 -3.44 -3.50
N ALA A 225 -27.03 -2.34 -3.97
CA ALA A 225 -27.91 -2.36 -5.16
C ALA A 225 -27.16 -2.83 -6.42
N VAL A 226 -25.91 -2.43 -6.61
CA VAL A 226 -25.07 -2.93 -7.72
C VAL A 226 -24.81 -4.42 -7.58
N LEU A 227 -24.50 -4.90 -6.36
CA LEU A 227 -24.24 -6.31 -6.10
C LEU A 227 -25.47 -7.19 -6.27
N GLU A 228 -26.66 -6.70 -5.91
CA GLU A 228 -27.95 -7.39 -6.12
C GLU A 228 -28.27 -7.64 -7.60
N HIS A 229 -27.67 -6.83 -8.51
CA HIS A 229 -27.83 -7.00 -9.96
C HIS A 229 -26.63 -7.72 -10.60
N SER A 230 -25.70 -8.23 -9.80
CA SER A 230 -24.55 -9.01 -10.26
C SER A 230 -24.87 -10.51 -10.32
N ASP A 231 -23.99 -11.28 -10.94
CA ASP A 231 -24.09 -12.75 -10.99
C ASP A 231 -23.70 -13.44 -9.67
N PHE A 232 -23.27 -12.67 -8.66
CA PHE A 232 -22.90 -13.23 -7.37
C PHE A 232 -24.12 -13.57 -6.51
N LYS A 233 -24.09 -14.73 -5.87
CA LYS A 233 -25.03 -15.05 -4.81
C LYS A 233 -24.65 -14.27 -3.55
N LEU A 234 -25.50 -13.38 -3.08
CA LEU A 234 -25.29 -12.68 -1.82
C LEU A 234 -25.68 -13.58 -0.64
N THR A 235 -24.79 -13.71 0.33
CA THR A 235 -24.98 -14.47 1.57
C THR A 235 -24.78 -13.57 2.78
N GLU A 236 -25.29 -14.03 3.93
CA GLU A 236 -25.09 -13.40 5.23
C GLU A 236 -24.76 -14.48 6.25
N GLY A 237 -24.01 -14.11 7.28
CA GLY A 237 -23.71 -15.03 8.40
C GLY A 237 -22.29 -14.88 8.98
N VAL A 238 -21.38 -14.21 8.26
CA VAL A 238 -20.02 -13.97 8.76
C VAL A 238 -19.98 -12.63 9.50
N ASP A 239 -20.13 -12.65 10.81
CA ASP A 239 -19.98 -11.49 11.67
C ASP A 239 -18.58 -11.46 12.28
N LEU A 240 -17.78 -10.47 11.87
CA LEU A 240 -16.42 -10.23 12.35
C LEU A 240 -16.29 -8.93 13.16
N GLU A 241 -17.35 -8.22 13.50
CA GLU A 241 -17.30 -6.90 14.16
C GLU A 241 -16.51 -6.95 15.46
N ASP A 242 -16.78 -7.91 16.35
CA ASP A 242 -16.03 -8.08 17.58
C ASP A 242 -14.56 -8.44 17.35
N THR A 243 -14.30 -9.26 16.31
CA THR A 243 -12.94 -9.67 15.94
C THR A 243 -12.14 -8.48 15.42
N ILE A 244 -12.77 -7.63 14.63
CA ILE A 244 -12.16 -6.40 14.08
C ILE A 244 -11.89 -5.38 15.19
N ALA A 245 -12.84 -5.20 16.12
CA ALA A 245 -12.66 -4.32 17.26
C ALA A 245 -11.47 -4.76 18.13
N ALA A 246 -11.39 -6.06 18.45
CA ALA A 246 -10.26 -6.64 19.18
C ALA A 246 -8.92 -6.51 18.43
N THR A 247 -8.94 -6.52 17.09
CA THR A 247 -7.71 -6.31 16.29
C THR A 247 -7.08 -4.95 16.57
N ALA A 248 -7.88 -3.89 16.74
CA ALA A 248 -7.35 -2.55 16.97
C ALA A 248 -6.55 -2.46 18.28
N GLU A 249 -7.03 -3.12 19.34
CA GLU A 249 -6.37 -3.13 20.65
C GLU A 249 -5.03 -3.88 20.63
N LEU A 250 -4.94 -4.95 19.85
CA LEU A 250 -3.72 -5.76 19.71
C LEU A 250 -2.71 -5.14 18.72
N TYR A 251 -3.22 -4.53 17.66
CA TYR A 251 -2.40 -3.91 16.61
C TYR A 251 -1.59 -2.72 17.15
N GLU A 252 -2.18 -1.89 17.98
CA GLU A 252 -1.57 -0.62 18.40
C GLU A 252 -0.26 -0.80 19.17
N PRO A 253 -0.16 -1.60 20.25
CA PRO A 253 1.09 -1.80 20.97
C PRO A 253 2.16 -2.45 20.09
N MET A 254 1.81 -3.41 19.22
CA MET A 254 2.76 -4.02 18.30
C MET A 254 3.32 -2.98 17.31
N ARG A 255 2.44 -2.25 16.64
CA ARG A 255 2.83 -1.22 15.67
C ARG A 255 3.70 -0.14 16.31
N LEU A 256 3.29 0.38 17.47
CA LEU A 256 4.05 1.45 18.16
C LEU A 256 5.45 0.99 18.52
N LYS A 257 5.58 -0.22 19.07
CA LYS A 257 6.88 -0.81 19.45
C LYS A 257 7.78 -1.00 18.23
N GLU A 258 7.26 -1.62 17.18
CA GLU A 258 8.03 -1.90 15.95
C GLU A 258 8.48 -0.61 15.26
N VAL A 259 7.58 0.38 15.14
CA VAL A 259 7.93 1.69 14.56
C VAL A 259 9.03 2.35 15.40
N TYR A 260 8.90 2.38 16.73
CA TYR A 260 9.94 2.97 17.58
C TYR A 260 11.29 2.26 17.42
N ASP A 261 11.30 0.93 17.40
CA ASP A 261 12.53 0.16 17.25
C ASP A 261 13.21 0.38 15.89
N VAL A 262 12.45 0.49 14.81
CA VAL A 262 12.93 0.85 13.47
C VAL A 262 13.57 2.24 13.47
N HIS A 263 12.94 3.20 14.13
CA HIS A 263 13.38 4.60 14.14
C HIS A 263 14.45 4.92 15.20
N ARG A 264 14.60 4.09 16.22
CA ARG A 264 15.56 4.32 17.32
C ARG A 264 16.98 4.66 16.85
N PRO A 265 17.55 4.01 15.82
CA PRO A 265 18.87 4.37 15.29
C PRO A 265 18.92 5.74 14.58
N LEU A 266 17.78 6.32 14.23
CA LEU A 266 17.66 7.58 13.49
C LEU A 266 17.30 8.77 14.40
N LEU A 267 17.03 8.53 15.68
CA LEU A 267 16.58 9.57 16.62
C LEU A 267 17.65 10.57 17.03
N ASP A 268 18.89 10.39 16.62
CA ASP A 268 19.95 11.42 16.66
C ASP A 268 19.69 12.59 15.67
N GLN A 269 18.74 12.42 14.73
CA GLN A 269 18.35 13.40 13.72
C GLN A 269 16.90 13.91 13.93
N ARG A 270 16.43 13.99 15.19
CA ARG A 270 15.02 14.37 15.53
C ARG A 270 14.54 15.64 14.86
N GLU A 271 15.44 16.63 14.71
CA GLU A 271 15.14 17.93 14.09
C GLU A 271 14.84 17.87 12.59
N ARG A 272 15.03 16.71 11.96
CA ARG A 272 14.77 16.50 10.53
C ARG A 272 13.45 15.82 10.24
N TYR A 273 12.79 15.26 11.26
CA TYR A 273 11.44 14.72 11.16
C TYR A 273 10.43 15.85 11.07
N GLN A 274 9.29 15.59 10.44
CA GLN A 274 8.12 16.42 10.69
C GLN A 274 7.59 16.15 12.10
N ASP A 275 7.21 17.20 12.81
CA ASP A 275 6.82 17.12 14.24
C ASP A 275 5.75 16.05 14.49
N VAL A 276 4.71 16.02 13.63
CA VAL A 276 3.62 15.03 13.76
C VAL A 276 4.11 13.59 13.62
N ILE A 277 5.12 13.35 12.78
CA ILE A 277 5.69 12.02 12.58
C ILE A 277 6.60 11.66 13.76
N LEU A 278 7.45 12.58 14.21
CA LEU A 278 8.29 12.36 15.39
C LEU A 278 7.46 12.00 16.62
N GLN A 279 6.38 12.73 16.88
CA GLN A 279 5.50 12.46 18.04
C GLN A 279 4.89 11.04 17.94
N ARG A 280 4.48 10.62 16.76
CA ARG A 280 3.95 9.26 16.55
C ARG A 280 5.01 8.19 16.75
N VAL A 281 6.25 8.41 16.30
CA VAL A 281 7.39 7.50 16.51
C VAL A 281 7.68 7.36 18.01
N LEU A 282 7.75 8.48 18.73
CA LEU A 282 8.02 8.50 20.18
C LEU A 282 6.91 7.84 21.00
N GLY A 283 5.70 7.71 20.47
CA GLY A 283 4.60 6.99 21.10
C GLY A 283 4.90 5.54 21.46
N GLY A 284 5.87 4.92 20.78
CA GLY A 284 6.30 3.55 21.07
C GLY A 284 7.42 3.41 22.11
N GLU A 285 8.00 4.51 22.60
CA GLU A 285 9.17 4.51 23.49
C GLU A 285 8.96 3.70 24.77
N ASN A 286 7.74 3.74 25.32
CA ASN A 286 7.40 3.13 26.60
C ASN A 286 6.66 1.79 26.46
N ILE A 287 6.49 1.26 25.26
CA ILE A 287 5.89 -0.07 25.08
C ILE A 287 6.92 -1.13 25.47
N SER A 288 6.59 -1.90 26.50
CA SER A 288 7.48 -2.97 26.97
C SER A 288 7.51 -4.16 26.01
N GLN A 289 8.55 -4.99 26.13
CA GLN A 289 8.60 -6.25 25.37
C GLN A 289 7.49 -7.21 25.80
N GLU A 290 7.12 -7.19 27.09
CA GLU A 290 6.02 -7.99 27.64
C GLU A 290 4.67 -7.61 27.01
N ASP A 291 4.37 -6.30 26.88
CA ASP A 291 3.15 -5.81 26.23
C ASP A 291 3.11 -6.21 24.76
N TYR A 292 4.26 -6.09 24.07
CA TYR A 292 4.39 -6.51 22.68
C TYR A 292 4.12 -8.03 22.52
N ASP A 293 4.76 -8.86 23.34
CA ASP A 293 4.65 -10.33 23.27
C ASP A 293 3.21 -10.77 23.58
N ALA A 294 2.56 -10.14 24.56
CA ALA A 294 1.17 -10.39 24.89
C ALA A 294 0.23 -10.04 23.72
N ALA A 295 0.45 -8.87 23.08
CA ALA A 295 -0.32 -8.47 21.91
C ALA A 295 -0.10 -9.42 20.72
N ALA A 296 1.15 -9.83 20.47
CA ALA A 296 1.49 -10.76 19.40
C ALA A 296 0.86 -12.16 19.60
N GLN A 297 0.79 -12.63 20.85
CA GLN A 297 0.07 -13.84 21.17
C GLN A 297 -1.44 -13.69 20.93
N GLY A 298 -2.03 -12.56 21.36
CA GLY A 298 -3.43 -12.25 21.12
C GLY A 298 -3.80 -12.22 19.63
N VAL A 299 -2.90 -11.68 18.76
CA VAL A 299 -3.09 -11.69 17.30
C VAL A 299 -3.18 -13.12 16.75
N LYS A 300 -2.36 -14.06 17.25
CA LYS A 300 -2.43 -15.46 16.80
C LYS A 300 -3.78 -16.09 17.16
N GLU A 301 -4.22 -15.91 18.39
CA GLU A 301 -5.50 -16.44 18.89
C GLU A 301 -6.68 -15.82 18.12
N LEU A 302 -6.62 -14.50 17.88
CA LEU A 302 -7.64 -13.79 17.12
C LEU A 302 -7.71 -14.27 15.67
N ARG A 303 -6.56 -14.55 15.06
CA ARG A 303 -6.50 -15.12 13.70
C ARG A 303 -7.17 -16.48 13.61
N GLU A 304 -6.91 -17.37 14.57
CA GLU A 304 -7.56 -18.70 14.64
C GLU A 304 -9.07 -18.55 14.76
N LYS A 305 -9.54 -17.64 15.64
CA LYS A 305 -10.96 -17.32 15.78
C LYS A 305 -11.57 -16.78 14.50
N ALA A 306 -10.88 -15.85 13.83
CA ALA A 306 -11.35 -15.27 12.57
C ALA A 306 -11.47 -16.34 11.47
N LEU A 307 -10.48 -17.23 11.34
CA LEU A 307 -10.49 -18.32 10.37
C LEU A 307 -11.64 -19.31 10.65
N ALA A 308 -11.92 -19.60 11.93
CA ALA A 308 -13.06 -20.43 12.29
C ALA A 308 -14.40 -19.79 11.96
N LEU A 309 -14.54 -18.47 12.14
CA LEU A 309 -15.75 -17.73 11.76
C LEU A 309 -15.93 -17.62 10.25
N LEU A 310 -14.84 -17.47 9.49
CA LEU A 310 -14.87 -17.43 8.03
C LEU A 310 -15.33 -18.80 7.46
N GLY A 311 -14.92 -19.91 8.08
CA GLY A 311 -15.29 -21.25 7.63
C GLY A 311 -15.03 -21.45 6.13
N ASP A 312 -16.06 -21.91 5.42
CA ASP A 312 -16.02 -22.11 3.96
C ASP A 312 -16.50 -20.88 3.16
N ALA A 313 -16.59 -19.70 3.78
CA ALA A 313 -17.04 -18.48 3.08
C ALA A 313 -16.07 -18.14 1.92
N PRO A 314 -16.51 -18.16 0.66
CA PRO A 314 -15.60 -18.04 -0.48
C PRO A 314 -15.02 -16.64 -0.64
N CYS A 315 -15.76 -15.62 -0.23
CA CYS A 315 -15.32 -14.23 -0.25
C CYS A 315 -16.11 -13.40 0.76
N LEU A 316 -15.41 -12.58 1.52
CA LEU A 316 -15.99 -11.59 2.44
C LEU A 316 -15.86 -10.21 1.84
N LEU A 317 -16.95 -9.51 1.62
CA LEU A 317 -16.94 -8.12 1.21
C LEU A 317 -17.04 -7.21 2.44
N TYR A 318 -15.93 -6.53 2.73
CA TYR A 318 -15.79 -5.69 3.90
C TYR A 318 -15.30 -4.29 3.52
N THR A 319 -15.74 -3.28 4.27
CA THR A 319 -15.26 -1.91 4.13
C THR A 319 -14.72 -1.41 5.47
N SER A 320 -13.70 -0.57 5.41
CA SER A 320 -13.20 0.11 6.62
C SER A 320 -14.30 0.96 7.28
N PRO A 321 -14.28 1.04 8.59
CA PRO A 321 -15.20 1.88 9.34
C PRO A 321 -15.12 3.34 8.97
#